data_2c22ab5ab731fd90570afd6a1701752f
#
_entry.id   2c22ab5ab731fd90570afd6a1701752f
#
_cell.length_a   1.000
_cell.length_b   1.000
_cell.length_c   1.000
_cell.angle_alpha   90.00
_cell.angle_beta   90.00
_cell.angle_gamma   90.00
#
_symmetry.space_group_name_H-M   'P 1'
#
loop_
_entity.id
_entity.type
_entity.pdbx_description
1 polymer ?
#
loop_
_entity_poly.entity_id
_entity_poly.type
_entity_poly.pdbx_seq_one_letter_code
_entity_poly.pdbx_strand_id
1 'polypeptide(L)'
;IRKQAVGSEQPGLNAGDPATCFPTAATIANSWNKDLAEKMGEYLGKEAVTKNVNVLLGPGINIKRNPLCGRNFEYFSEDPYLAGKLAAGMIKGIQSQGISACVKHLAVNNQEERRMTIDAIVDERTLREIYLTAFEIAVKEGKAKSIMTSYNRLNGTYTNEHLHLMQDILRSEWDFKGVVVTDWGGSNDRIAGLLAGNELEMPTTAG
;
A
#
# COMPACT_ATOMS: atom_id res chain seq x y z
N ILE A 1 -1.68 1.49 -15.25
CA ILE A 1 -1.83 2.47 -14.15
C ILE A 1 -3.19 3.12 -14.34
N ARG A 2 -4.14 2.85 -13.45
CA ARG A 2 -5.31 3.70 -13.37
C ARG A 2 -4.84 5.03 -12.81
N LYS A 3 -5.00 6.11 -13.54
CA LYS A 3 -4.98 7.43 -12.96
C LYS A 3 -6.24 7.53 -12.11
N GLN A 4 -6.12 7.29 -10.83
CA GLN A 4 -7.11 7.75 -9.89
C GLN A 4 -6.89 9.25 -9.73
N ALA A 5 -7.60 10.04 -10.51
CA ALA A 5 -7.69 11.46 -10.23
C ALA A 5 -8.44 11.59 -8.90
N VAL A 6 -7.81 12.22 -7.94
CA VAL A 6 -8.45 12.61 -6.68
C VAL A 6 -9.75 13.36 -7.03
N GLY A 7 -10.89 12.80 -6.64
CA GLY A 7 -12.19 13.46 -6.80
C GLY A 7 -13.03 13.07 -8.01
N SER A 8 -12.65 12.08 -8.83
CA SER A 8 -13.41 11.72 -10.04
C SER A 8 -14.02 10.32 -10.05
N GLU A 9 -14.10 9.64 -8.93
CA GLU A 9 -14.78 8.34 -8.87
C GLU A 9 -16.28 8.50 -8.69
N GLN A 10 -16.95 8.82 -9.80
CA GLN A 10 -18.38 8.52 -9.88
C GLN A 10 -18.55 7.16 -10.58
N PRO A 11 -19.46 6.29 -10.10
CA PRO A 11 -19.79 5.05 -10.78
C PRO A 11 -20.19 5.32 -12.23
N GLY A 12 -19.50 4.69 -13.18
CA GLY A 12 -19.78 4.86 -14.61
C GLY A 12 -18.86 5.82 -15.35
N LEU A 13 -17.93 6.47 -14.70
CA LEU A 13 -16.96 7.35 -15.33
C LEU A 13 -15.64 6.67 -15.62
N ASN A 14 -15.48 6.37 -16.84
CA ASN A 14 -14.46 6.89 -17.74
C ASN A 14 -13.20 6.07 -17.85
N ALA A 15 -12.91 5.76 -19.07
CA ALA A 15 -11.56 5.48 -19.53
C ALA A 15 -10.60 6.47 -18.84
N GLY A 16 -9.77 5.96 -17.93
CA GLY A 16 -8.64 6.73 -17.42
C GLY A 16 -7.75 7.17 -18.58
N ASP A 17 -6.87 8.12 -18.37
CA ASP A 17 -5.88 8.48 -19.37
C ASP A 17 -5.16 7.22 -19.88
N PRO A 18 -4.88 7.13 -21.18
CA PRO A 18 -4.09 6.01 -21.71
C PRO A 18 -2.79 5.86 -20.94
N ALA A 19 -2.50 4.64 -20.52
CA ALA A 19 -1.32 4.31 -19.74
C ALA A 19 -0.71 3.00 -20.22
N THR A 20 0.58 2.83 -19.99
CA THR A 20 1.28 1.58 -20.31
C THR A 20 0.72 0.43 -19.48
N CYS A 21 0.41 -0.68 -20.14
CA CYS A 21 0.04 -1.93 -19.46
C CYS A 21 1.32 -2.63 -18.99
N PHE A 22 1.82 -2.24 -17.82
CA PHE A 22 2.96 -2.92 -17.21
C PHE A 22 2.60 -4.33 -16.75
N PRO A 23 3.58 -5.25 -16.67
CA PRO A 23 3.37 -6.54 -16.03
C PRO A 23 2.81 -6.39 -14.61
N THR A 24 1.96 -7.32 -14.19
CA THR A 24 1.43 -7.31 -12.82
C THR A 24 2.53 -7.58 -11.80
N ALA A 25 2.31 -7.19 -10.54
CA ALA A 25 3.25 -7.49 -9.46
C ALA A 25 3.51 -9.00 -9.35
N ALA A 26 2.47 -9.83 -9.52
CA ALA A 26 2.60 -11.28 -9.55
C ALA A 26 3.56 -11.76 -10.67
N THR A 27 3.50 -11.14 -11.85
CA THR A 27 4.39 -11.47 -12.97
C THR A 27 5.83 -11.07 -12.68
N ILE A 28 6.05 -9.86 -12.17
CA ILE A 28 7.39 -9.38 -11.80
C ILE A 28 8.00 -10.25 -10.69
N ALA A 29 7.19 -10.68 -9.71
CA ALA A 29 7.66 -11.50 -8.61
C ALA A 29 8.25 -12.85 -9.07
N ASN A 30 7.76 -13.42 -10.15
CA ASN A 30 8.31 -14.66 -10.71
C ASN A 30 9.75 -14.50 -11.24
N SER A 31 10.22 -13.29 -11.48
CA SER A 31 11.60 -13.04 -11.88
C SER A 31 12.59 -13.16 -10.73
N TRP A 32 12.15 -12.99 -9.48
CA TRP A 32 12.99 -12.89 -8.27
C TRP A 32 14.08 -11.80 -8.37
N ASN A 33 13.90 -10.86 -9.27
CA ASN A 33 14.89 -9.84 -9.62
C ASN A 33 14.47 -8.46 -9.12
N LYS A 34 15.07 -8.01 -8.02
CA LYS A 34 14.79 -6.70 -7.43
C LYS A 34 15.21 -5.54 -8.32
N ASP A 35 16.27 -5.72 -9.14
CA ASP A 35 16.76 -4.66 -10.03
C ASP A 35 15.78 -4.47 -11.22
N LEU A 36 15.14 -5.56 -11.66
CA LEU A 36 14.04 -5.47 -12.62
C LEU A 36 12.84 -4.73 -12.01
N ALA A 37 12.51 -4.99 -10.75
CA ALA A 37 11.44 -4.27 -10.05
C ALA A 37 11.78 -2.77 -9.90
N GLU A 38 13.03 -2.42 -9.60
CA GLU A 38 13.50 -1.05 -9.54
C GLU A 38 13.38 -0.36 -10.90
N LYS A 39 13.84 -1.02 -11.96
CA LYS A 39 13.73 -0.50 -13.33
C LYS A 39 12.29 -0.30 -13.77
N MET A 40 11.40 -1.23 -13.43
CA MET A 40 9.96 -1.06 -13.66
C MET A 40 9.43 0.15 -12.89
N GLY A 41 9.86 0.33 -11.64
CA GLY A 41 9.53 1.49 -10.83
C GLY A 41 9.94 2.81 -11.49
N GLU A 42 11.13 2.88 -12.10
CA GLU A 42 11.58 4.06 -12.84
C GLU A 42 10.63 4.42 -14.00
N TYR A 43 10.23 3.43 -14.80
CA TYR A 43 9.30 3.67 -15.91
C TYR A 43 7.90 4.06 -15.44
N LEU A 44 7.41 3.44 -14.37
CA LEU A 44 6.16 3.81 -13.71
C LEU A 44 6.21 5.27 -13.22
N GLY A 45 7.32 5.66 -12.59
CA GLY A 45 7.54 7.01 -12.12
C GLY A 45 7.61 8.03 -13.27
N LYS A 46 8.33 7.72 -14.35
CA LYS A 46 8.39 8.57 -15.55
C LYS A 46 7.00 8.79 -16.13
N GLU A 47 6.22 7.73 -16.29
CA GLU A 47 4.86 7.86 -16.81
C GLU A 47 3.97 8.68 -15.86
N ALA A 48 4.06 8.46 -14.54
CA ALA A 48 3.33 9.23 -13.55
C ALA A 48 3.64 10.73 -13.63
N VAL A 49 4.91 11.09 -13.80
CA VAL A 49 5.32 12.50 -14.01
C VAL A 49 4.66 13.11 -15.25
N THR A 50 4.61 12.39 -16.38
CA THR A 50 3.95 12.89 -17.61
C THR A 50 2.45 13.09 -17.44
N LYS A 51 1.86 12.45 -16.44
CA LYS A 51 0.43 12.55 -16.10
C LYS A 51 0.16 13.52 -14.94
N ASN A 52 1.16 14.28 -14.49
CA ASN A 52 1.08 15.18 -13.34
C ASN A 52 0.63 14.46 -12.04
N VAL A 53 1.06 13.22 -11.84
CA VAL A 53 0.80 12.43 -10.63
C VAL A 53 1.96 12.63 -9.66
N ASN A 54 1.69 13.14 -8.47
CA ASN A 54 2.69 13.36 -7.44
C ASN A 54 2.89 12.15 -6.51
N VAL A 55 1.85 11.35 -6.35
CA VAL A 55 1.85 10.15 -5.51
C VAL A 55 1.29 8.98 -6.31
N LEU A 56 2.10 7.96 -6.53
CA LEU A 56 1.67 6.71 -7.15
C LEU A 56 1.19 5.75 -6.07
N LEU A 57 -0.08 5.31 -6.16
CA LEU A 57 -0.71 4.43 -5.15
C LEU A 57 -0.27 2.97 -5.34
N GLY A 58 0.95 2.71 -4.98
CA GLY A 58 1.61 1.41 -5.06
C GLY A 58 3.08 1.47 -4.64
N PRO A 59 3.71 0.28 -4.52
CA PRO A 59 3.18 -1.05 -4.78
C PRO A 59 2.25 -1.59 -3.70
N GLY A 60 1.37 -2.54 -4.09
CA GLY A 60 0.65 -3.40 -3.15
C GLY A 60 1.55 -4.54 -2.68
N ILE A 61 1.62 -4.78 -1.37
CA ILE A 61 2.59 -5.73 -0.80
C ILE A 61 2.01 -6.68 0.25
N ASN A 62 0.68 -6.75 0.37
CA ASN A 62 0.07 -7.78 1.21
C ASN A 62 0.48 -9.18 0.73
N ILE A 63 0.67 -10.11 1.65
CA ILE A 63 1.05 -11.46 1.28
C ILE A 63 -0.11 -12.22 0.64
N LYS A 64 0.19 -13.10 -0.31
CA LYS A 64 -0.79 -13.97 -0.97
C LYS A 64 -1.10 -15.19 -0.13
N ARG A 65 -1.86 -15.00 0.94
CA ARG A 65 -2.18 -16.08 1.86
C ARG A 65 -3.21 -17.06 1.30
N ASN A 66 -4.22 -16.55 0.59
CA ASN A 66 -5.27 -17.35 -0.01
C ASN A 66 -5.27 -17.15 -1.53
N PRO A 67 -5.17 -18.22 -2.33
CA PRO A 67 -5.19 -18.11 -3.79
C PRO A 67 -6.48 -17.50 -4.34
N LEU A 68 -7.58 -17.54 -3.58
CA LEU A 68 -8.86 -16.97 -3.98
C LEU A 68 -8.99 -15.47 -3.68
N CYS A 69 -7.98 -14.84 -3.09
CA CYS A 69 -8.02 -13.39 -2.88
C CYS A 69 -8.01 -12.65 -4.22
N GLY A 70 -9.06 -11.86 -4.48
CA GLY A 70 -9.30 -11.19 -5.76
C GLY A 70 -8.24 -10.15 -6.16
N ARG A 71 -7.35 -9.74 -5.24
CA ARG A 71 -6.28 -8.76 -5.48
C ARG A 71 -4.89 -9.38 -5.57
N ASN A 72 -4.78 -10.70 -5.62
CA ASN A 72 -3.47 -11.37 -5.72
C ASN A 72 -2.65 -10.97 -6.94
N PHE A 73 -3.28 -10.48 -8.02
CA PHE A 73 -2.57 -10.01 -9.21
C PHE A 73 -1.69 -8.79 -8.94
N GLU A 74 -2.07 -7.93 -8.00
CA GLU A 74 -1.33 -6.70 -7.67
C GLU A 74 -0.32 -6.87 -6.52
N TYR A 75 -0.31 -8.02 -5.84
CA TYR A 75 0.63 -8.34 -4.79
C TYR A 75 1.77 -9.23 -5.31
N PHE A 76 2.97 -9.09 -4.71
CA PHE A 76 4.15 -9.79 -5.22
C PHE A 76 4.16 -11.28 -4.88
N SER A 77 4.13 -11.64 -3.60
CA SER A 77 4.41 -13.02 -3.15
C SER A 77 3.64 -13.39 -1.88
N GLU A 78 3.61 -14.68 -1.60
CA GLU A 78 3.27 -15.21 -0.27
C GLU A 78 4.45 -15.11 0.70
N ASP A 79 5.69 -15.07 0.17
CA ASP A 79 6.90 -14.87 0.95
C ASP A 79 7.06 -13.37 1.27
N PRO A 80 7.01 -12.99 2.57
CA PRO A 80 7.09 -11.59 2.97
C PRO A 80 8.46 -10.96 2.70
N TYR A 81 9.53 -11.73 2.74
CA TYR A 81 10.87 -11.25 2.46
C TYR A 81 11.03 -10.90 0.96
N LEU A 82 10.64 -11.83 0.08
CA LEU A 82 10.66 -11.60 -1.37
C LEU A 82 9.78 -10.40 -1.74
N ALA A 83 8.55 -10.35 -1.20
CA ALA A 83 7.64 -9.24 -1.41
C ALA A 83 8.26 -7.90 -0.98
N GLY A 84 8.90 -7.85 0.19
CA GLY A 84 9.57 -6.66 0.72
C GLY A 84 10.74 -6.21 -0.14
N LYS A 85 11.59 -7.14 -0.60
CA LYS A 85 12.77 -6.81 -1.43
C LYS A 85 12.38 -6.28 -2.81
N LEU A 86 11.38 -6.89 -3.45
CA LEU A 86 10.85 -6.41 -4.73
C LEU A 86 10.17 -5.05 -4.58
N ALA A 87 9.39 -4.89 -3.51
CA ALA A 87 8.76 -3.61 -3.18
C ALA A 87 9.80 -2.50 -2.95
N ALA A 88 10.85 -2.78 -2.18
CA ALA A 88 11.91 -1.81 -1.93
C ALA A 88 12.60 -1.35 -3.23
N GLY A 89 12.85 -2.27 -4.16
CA GLY A 89 13.36 -1.94 -5.49
C GLY A 89 12.37 -1.03 -6.24
N MET A 90 11.11 -1.44 -6.37
CA MET A 90 10.10 -0.67 -7.08
C MET A 90 9.89 0.73 -6.48
N ILE A 91 9.86 0.85 -5.15
CA ILE A 91 9.74 2.14 -4.45
C ILE A 91 10.91 3.07 -4.82
N LYS A 92 12.15 2.56 -4.79
CA LYS A 92 13.33 3.33 -5.18
C LYS A 92 13.21 3.84 -6.61
N GLY A 93 12.84 2.97 -7.53
CA GLY A 93 12.64 3.33 -8.93
C GLY A 93 11.57 4.42 -9.11
N ILE A 94 10.40 4.27 -8.50
CA ILE A 94 9.33 5.28 -8.55
C ILE A 94 9.83 6.62 -7.99
N GLN A 95 10.43 6.58 -6.81
CA GLN A 95 10.85 7.79 -6.09
C GLN A 95 12.06 8.48 -6.72
N SER A 96 12.87 7.77 -7.51
CA SER A 96 13.98 8.36 -8.28
C SER A 96 13.49 9.38 -9.32
N GLN A 97 12.20 9.34 -9.68
CA GLN A 97 11.58 10.26 -10.62
C GLN A 97 10.95 11.51 -9.94
N GLY A 98 11.20 11.70 -8.64
CA GLY A 98 10.74 12.89 -7.91
C GLY A 98 9.31 12.81 -7.39
N ILE A 99 8.62 11.68 -7.54
CA ILE A 99 7.27 11.45 -6.99
C ILE A 99 7.31 10.51 -5.77
N SER A 100 6.22 10.41 -5.03
CA SER A 100 6.09 9.47 -3.91
C SER A 100 5.53 8.13 -4.36
N ALA A 101 6.08 7.04 -3.84
CA ALA A 101 5.41 5.75 -3.82
C ALA A 101 4.56 5.64 -2.55
N CYS A 102 3.33 5.13 -2.68
CA CYS A 102 2.43 4.88 -1.56
C CYS A 102 2.22 3.37 -1.38
N VAL A 103 2.97 2.80 -0.47
CA VAL A 103 2.93 1.36 -0.18
C VAL A 103 1.60 0.98 0.45
N LYS A 104 1.03 -0.17 0.04
CA LYS A 104 -0.31 -0.56 0.48
C LYS A 104 -0.51 -2.08 0.54
N HIS A 105 -1.47 -2.54 1.33
CA HIS A 105 -2.34 -1.84 2.28
C HIS A 105 -1.93 -2.27 3.69
N LEU A 106 -1.56 -1.37 4.54
CA LEU A 106 -1.11 -1.62 5.92
C LEU A 106 -2.33 -1.80 6.85
N ALA A 107 -2.62 -3.00 7.35
CA ALA A 107 -2.01 -4.30 7.12
C ALA A 107 -3.06 -5.41 7.11
N VAL A 108 -2.63 -6.62 6.78
CA VAL A 108 -3.46 -7.84 6.87
C VAL A 108 -4.70 -7.83 5.96
N ASN A 109 -4.67 -7.12 4.84
CA ASN A 109 -5.71 -7.18 3.82
C ASN A 109 -5.47 -8.39 2.90
N ASN A 110 -5.85 -9.59 3.35
CA ASN A 110 -5.59 -10.86 2.66
C ASN A 110 -6.83 -11.50 2.05
N GLN A 111 -7.97 -10.83 2.12
CA GLN A 111 -9.21 -11.20 1.45
C GLN A 111 -10.00 -9.97 1.06
N GLU A 112 -10.82 -10.09 0.00
CA GLU A 112 -11.65 -9.01 -0.48
C GLU A 112 -13.11 -9.14 -0.04
N GLU A 113 -13.56 -10.36 0.28
CA GLU A 113 -14.89 -10.58 0.81
C GLU A 113 -15.05 -9.87 2.16
N ARG A 114 -16.04 -8.99 2.26
CA ARG A 114 -16.35 -8.18 3.45
C ARG A 114 -15.15 -7.36 3.97
N ARG A 115 -14.23 -6.97 3.10
CA ARG A 115 -12.99 -6.28 3.48
C ARG A 115 -13.20 -5.03 4.34
N MET A 116 -14.37 -4.36 4.22
CA MET A 116 -14.70 -3.16 5.01
C MET A 116 -15.15 -3.48 6.45
N THR A 117 -15.43 -4.74 6.77
CA THR A 117 -16.03 -5.12 8.07
C THR A 117 -15.33 -6.29 8.75
N ILE A 118 -14.49 -7.03 8.03
CA ILE A 118 -13.79 -8.18 8.59
C ILE A 118 -12.79 -7.75 9.67
N ASP A 119 -12.66 -8.58 10.68
CA ASP A 119 -11.62 -8.47 11.70
C ASP A 119 -10.58 -9.57 11.50
N ALA A 120 -9.35 -9.18 11.20
CA ALA A 120 -8.22 -10.09 11.09
C ALA A 120 -7.62 -10.32 12.49
N ILE A 121 -7.87 -11.49 13.05
CA ILE A 121 -7.32 -11.85 14.35
C ILE A 121 -5.96 -12.50 14.15
N VAL A 122 -4.91 -11.85 14.61
CA VAL A 122 -3.51 -12.26 14.39
C VAL A 122 -2.72 -12.03 15.68
N ASP A 123 -1.99 -13.03 16.14
CA ASP A 123 -1.06 -12.85 17.26
C ASP A 123 0.15 -11.97 16.86
N GLU A 124 0.78 -11.36 17.84
CA GLU A 124 1.85 -10.38 17.63
C GLU A 124 3.04 -10.94 16.85
N ARG A 125 3.44 -12.19 17.14
CA ARG A 125 4.56 -12.81 16.44
C ARG A 125 4.24 -13.03 14.96
N THR A 126 3.09 -13.61 14.67
CA THR A 126 2.62 -13.83 13.29
C THR A 126 2.45 -12.50 12.55
N LEU A 127 1.90 -11.48 13.22
CA LEU A 127 1.75 -10.15 12.66
C LEU A 127 3.12 -9.61 12.19
N ARG A 128 4.13 -9.65 13.05
CA ARG A 128 5.46 -9.11 12.75
C ARG A 128 6.23 -9.95 11.72
N GLU A 129 6.26 -11.26 11.90
CA GLU A 129 7.10 -12.13 11.05
C GLU A 129 6.53 -12.34 9.64
N ILE A 130 5.20 -12.32 9.51
CA ILE A 130 4.53 -12.65 8.24
C ILE A 130 3.92 -11.40 7.60
N TYR A 131 3.06 -10.67 8.31
CA TYR A 131 2.25 -9.63 7.69
C TYR A 131 2.94 -8.26 7.60
N LEU A 132 3.85 -7.97 8.52
CA LEU A 132 4.53 -6.67 8.59
C LEU A 132 5.93 -6.66 7.98
N THR A 133 6.60 -7.81 7.84
CA THR A 133 7.97 -7.90 7.32
C THR A 133 8.14 -7.17 5.98
N ALA A 134 7.21 -7.35 5.03
CA ALA A 134 7.32 -6.68 3.73
C ALA A 134 7.18 -5.15 3.86
N PHE A 135 6.33 -4.67 4.75
CA PHE A 135 6.16 -3.23 5.02
C PHE A 135 7.39 -2.64 5.71
N GLU A 136 7.96 -3.35 6.68
CA GLU A 136 9.19 -2.91 7.34
C GLU A 136 10.34 -2.75 6.33
N ILE A 137 10.54 -3.72 5.45
CA ILE A 137 11.56 -3.65 4.38
C ILE A 137 11.24 -2.47 3.42
N ALA A 138 10.00 -2.28 3.04
CA ALA A 138 9.59 -1.18 2.17
C ALA A 138 9.88 0.19 2.80
N VAL A 139 9.66 0.34 4.11
CA VAL A 139 9.97 1.56 4.86
C VAL A 139 11.47 1.72 5.04
N LYS A 140 12.14 0.72 5.60
CA LYS A 140 13.55 0.84 5.99
C LYS A 140 14.52 0.81 4.81
N GLU A 141 14.28 -0.05 3.81
CA GLU A 141 15.16 -0.19 2.65
C GLU A 141 14.66 0.58 1.42
N GLY A 142 13.35 0.55 1.17
CA GLY A 142 12.73 1.28 0.06
C GLY A 142 12.64 2.78 0.30
N LYS A 143 12.66 3.21 1.59
CA LYS A 143 12.48 4.60 1.99
C LYS A 143 11.16 5.18 1.47
N ALA A 144 10.08 4.40 1.60
CA ALA A 144 8.74 4.82 1.18
C ALA A 144 8.37 6.17 1.80
N LYS A 145 7.84 7.09 0.98
CA LYS A 145 7.43 8.43 1.42
C LYS A 145 5.96 8.52 1.82
N SER A 146 5.15 7.55 1.43
CA SER A 146 3.78 7.43 1.89
C SER A 146 3.38 5.96 2.03
N ILE A 147 2.37 5.73 2.86
CA ILE A 147 1.81 4.41 3.13
C ILE A 147 0.29 4.52 3.24
N MET A 148 -0.43 3.53 2.73
CA MET A 148 -1.88 3.47 2.78
C MET A 148 -2.33 2.40 3.74
N THR A 149 -3.25 2.75 4.65
CA THR A 149 -3.87 1.80 5.57
C THR A 149 -4.86 0.89 4.82
N SER A 150 -5.20 -0.23 5.42
CA SER A 150 -6.18 -1.17 4.86
C SER A 150 -7.58 -0.92 5.40
N TYR A 151 -8.58 -1.55 4.77
CA TYR A 151 -9.97 -1.41 5.17
C TYR A 151 -10.36 -2.21 6.41
N ASN A 152 -9.71 -3.36 6.62
CA ASN A 152 -10.08 -4.34 7.63
C ASN A 152 -9.74 -3.86 9.05
N ARG A 153 -10.39 -4.49 10.01
CA ARG A 153 -9.91 -4.43 11.39
C ARG A 153 -8.73 -5.39 11.57
N LEU A 154 -7.91 -5.05 12.52
CA LEU A 154 -6.83 -5.87 13.04
C LEU A 154 -7.01 -5.97 14.55
N ASN A 155 -7.30 -7.18 15.05
CA ASN A 155 -7.52 -7.42 16.48
C ASN A 155 -8.55 -6.45 17.10
N GLY A 156 -9.67 -6.25 16.40
CA GLY A 156 -10.80 -5.43 16.87
C GLY A 156 -10.79 -3.97 16.43
N THR A 157 -9.65 -3.41 15.99
CA THR A 157 -9.49 -1.99 15.65
C THR A 157 -9.22 -1.81 14.16
N TYR A 158 -9.87 -0.86 13.51
CA TYR A 158 -9.56 -0.51 12.11
C TYR A 158 -8.12 -0.04 11.97
N THR A 159 -7.44 -0.44 10.90
CA THR A 159 -6.00 -0.22 10.78
C THR A 159 -5.59 1.25 10.76
N ASN A 160 -6.42 2.14 10.22
CA ASN A 160 -6.18 3.59 10.27
C ASN A 160 -6.35 4.22 11.67
N GLU A 161 -6.99 3.51 12.59
CA GLU A 161 -7.27 3.93 13.98
C GLU A 161 -6.39 3.17 14.99
N HIS A 162 -5.53 2.28 14.51
CA HIS A 162 -4.81 1.30 15.33
C HIS A 162 -3.51 1.89 15.89
N LEU A 163 -3.57 2.41 17.13
CA LEU A 163 -2.42 3.06 17.78
C LEU A 163 -1.15 2.22 17.77
N HIS A 164 -1.24 0.95 18.18
CA HIS A 164 -0.06 0.07 18.21
C HIS A 164 0.57 -0.10 16.83
N LEU A 165 -0.25 -0.35 15.79
CA LEU A 165 0.25 -0.48 14.41
C LEU A 165 0.90 0.82 13.91
N MET A 166 0.25 1.95 14.17
CA MET A 166 0.62 3.23 13.58
C MET A 166 1.69 3.96 14.38
N GLN A 167 1.55 4.06 15.70
CA GLN A 167 2.47 4.82 16.54
C GLN A 167 3.64 3.98 17.03
N ASP A 168 3.37 2.79 17.58
CA ASP A 168 4.46 1.99 18.13
C ASP A 168 5.31 1.38 17.01
N ILE A 169 4.67 0.65 16.11
CA ILE A 169 5.40 -0.10 15.05
C ILE A 169 5.85 0.84 13.94
N LEU A 170 4.92 1.50 13.23
CA LEU A 170 5.26 2.28 12.03
C LEU A 170 6.12 3.50 12.37
N ARG A 171 5.70 4.33 13.34
CA ARG A 171 6.40 5.57 13.66
C ARG A 171 7.63 5.35 14.54
N SER A 172 7.48 4.62 15.66
CA SER A 172 8.55 4.51 16.65
C SER A 172 9.59 3.47 16.27
N GLU A 173 9.18 2.23 15.93
CA GLU A 173 10.14 1.16 15.65
C GLU A 173 10.76 1.25 14.24
N TRP A 174 9.97 1.64 13.23
CA TRP A 174 10.47 1.74 11.86
C TRP A 174 10.95 3.15 11.48
N ASP A 175 10.73 4.13 12.34
CA ASP A 175 11.11 5.54 12.13
C ASP A 175 10.51 6.13 10.84
N PHE A 176 9.28 5.74 10.50
CA PHE A 176 8.60 6.24 9.31
C PHE A 176 8.23 7.72 9.47
N LYS A 177 8.72 8.57 8.55
CA LYS A 177 8.49 10.03 8.56
C LYS A 177 7.56 10.48 7.42
N GLY A 178 7.08 9.54 6.62
CA GLY A 178 6.21 9.85 5.48
C GLY A 178 4.75 10.04 5.86
N VAL A 179 3.91 10.25 4.86
CA VAL A 179 2.47 10.48 5.03
C VAL A 179 1.72 9.15 5.10
N VAL A 180 0.79 9.05 6.05
CA VAL A 180 -0.17 7.95 6.12
C VAL A 180 -1.50 8.40 5.52
N VAL A 181 -2.02 7.61 4.59
CA VAL A 181 -3.28 7.88 3.91
C VAL A 181 -4.25 6.72 4.10
N THR A 182 -5.55 7.00 4.20
CA THR A 182 -6.56 5.94 4.20
C THR A 182 -6.73 5.33 2.81
N ASP A 183 -7.10 4.06 2.72
CA ASP A 183 -7.74 3.57 1.51
C ASP A 183 -9.11 4.28 1.31
N TRP A 184 -9.64 4.26 0.08
CA TRP A 184 -10.81 5.08 -0.30
C TRP A 184 -12.06 4.75 0.52
N GLY A 185 -12.47 5.70 1.36
CA GLY A 185 -13.60 5.52 2.28
C GLY A 185 -13.28 4.62 3.48
N GLY A 186 -12.00 4.38 3.78
CA GLY A 186 -11.55 3.54 4.88
C GLY A 186 -11.52 4.21 6.25
N SER A 187 -11.92 5.48 6.35
CA SER A 187 -12.03 6.18 7.64
C SER A 187 -13.37 5.86 8.30
N ASN A 188 -13.34 5.33 9.51
CA ASN A 188 -14.55 5.01 10.28
C ASN A 188 -14.74 5.98 11.45
N ASP A 189 -13.67 6.27 12.21
CA ASP A 189 -13.62 7.33 13.22
C ASP A 189 -12.44 8.25 12.89
N ARG A 190 -12.76 9.47 12.44
CA ARG A 190 -11.76 10.46 12.03
C ARG A 190 -10.90 10.94 13.20
N ILE A 191 -11.48 11.05 14.40
CA ILE A 191 -10.75 11.49 15.59
C ILE A 191 -9.77 10.40 16.01
N ALA A 192 -10.22 9.16 16.10
CA ALA A 192 -9.36 8.02 16.42
C ALA A 192 -8.26 7.85 15.36
N GLY A 193 -8.58 8.01 14.08
CA GLY A 193 -7.59 7.98 13.00
C GLY A 193 -6.53 9.08 13.11
N LEU A 194 -6.94 10.30 13.40
CA LEU A 194 -6.00 11.42 13.61
C LEU A 194 -5.09 11.16 14.81
N LEU A 195 -5.65 10.69 15.91
CA LEU A 195 -4.87 10.36 17.12
C LEU A 195 -3.90 9.18 16.88
N ALA A 196 -4.29 8.24 16.04
CA ALA A 196 -3.42 7.14 15.61
C ALA A 196 -2.33 7.57 14.63
N GLY A 197 -2.43 8.76 14.02
CA GLY A 197 -1.43 9.30 13.09
C GLY A 197 -1.76 9.10 11.63
N ASN A 198 -3.03 8.92 11.28
CA ASN A 198 -3.51 9.04 9.92
C ASN A 198 -3.60 10.52 9.53
N GLU A 199 -2.93 10.93 8.45
CA GLU A 199 -2.77 12.34 8.11
C GLU A 199 -3.61 12.76 6.90
N LEU A 200 -4.01 11.81 6.06
CA LEU A 200 -4.77 12.09 4.86
C LEU A 200 -5.94 11.12 4.69
N GLU A 201 -7.14 11.64 4.77
CA GLU A 201 -8.36 10.87 4.46
C GLU A 201 -8.71 10.97 2.97
N MET A 202 -8.97 9.83 2.34
CA MET A 202 -9.33 9.75 0.92
C MET A 202 -10.59 8.90 0.72
N PRO A 203 -11.54 9.33 -0.15
CA PRO A 203 -11.66 10.72 -0.62
C PRO A 203 -12.09 11.64 0.51
N THR A 204 -11.99 12.93 0.31
CA THR A 204 -12.51 13.88 1.30
C THR A 204 -14.03 13.71 1.46
N THR A 205 -14.48 13.77 2.69
CA THR A 205 -15.91 13.68 3.04
C THR A 205 -16.58 15.05 3.07
N ALA A 206 -15.86 16.11 2.67
CA ALA A 206 -16.37 17.49 2.63
C ALA A 206 -16.93 18.02 3.97
N GLY A 207 -16.39 17.59 5.09
CA GLY A 207 -16.71 18.13 6.42
C GLY A 207 -17.35 17.15 7.32
#